data_4e140cbf678d3576f452b376e063e433
#
_entry.id   4e140cbf678d3576f452b376e063e433
#
_cell.length_a   1.000
_cell.length_b   1.000
_cell.length_c   1.000
_cell.angle_alpha   90.00
_cell.angle_beta   90.00
_cell.angle_gamma   90.00
#
_symmetry.space_group_name_H-M   'P 1'
#
loop_
_entity.id
_entity.type
_entity.pdbx_description
1 polymer ?
#
loop_
_entity_poly.entity_id
_entity_poly.type
_entity_poly.pdbx_seq_one_letter_code
_entity_poly.pdbx_strand_id
1 'polypeptide(L)'
;MTNWKAVTVALGLALGWIVGNPAVALGPAPDPQAEAQVNVARVEGLTQHLRNYPRDVDEMEHLAALYMANGSYDAALGPLARAVQLDPHRRSLWAALDTALRHLGRQRMSDEELVLRAVEFRKALIR
;
A
#
# COMPACT_ATOMS: atom_id res chain seq x y z
N MET A 1 -20.17 39.68 -14.97
CA MET A 1 -21.32 38.77 -15.18
C MET A 1 -20.92 37.41 -14.65
N THR A 2 -21.58 36.98 -13.64
CA THR A 2 -21.38 35.65 -13.08
C THR A 2 -21.85 34.59 -14.07
N ASN A 3 -21.00 33.65 -14.36
CA ASN A 3 -21.23 32.59 -15.34
C ASN A 3 -22.16 31.52 -14.73
N TRP A 4 -23.40 31.92 -14.51
CA TRP A 4 -24.42 31.08 -13.86
C TRP A 4 -24.73 29.79 -14.61
N LYS A 5 -24.44 29.73 -15.91
CA LYS A 5 -24.51 28.49 -16.70
C LYS A 5 -23.50 27.44 -16.21
N ALA A 6 -22.29 27.86 -15.81
CA ALA A 6 -21.30 26.97 -15.25
C ALA A 6 -21.70 26.46 -13.85
N VAL A 7 -22.34 27.30 -13.05
CA VAL A 7 -22.83 26.90 -11.73
C VAL A 7 -23.98 25.91 -11.85
N THR A 8 -24.87 26.10 -12.84
CA THR A 8 -25.99 25.17 -13.05
C THR A 8 -25.53 23.80 -13.55
N VAL A 9 -24.53 23.79 -14.41
CA VAL A 9 -23.94 22.52 -14.89
C VAL A 9 -23.20 21.78 -13.77
N ALA A 10 -22.48 22.51 -12.91
CA ALA A 10 -21.80 21.90 -11.76
C ALA A 10 -22.81 21.34 -10.73
N LEU A 11 -23.90 22.04 -10.48
CA LEU A 11 -24.98 21.57 -9.62
C LEU A 11 -25.73 20.37 -10.22
N GLY A 12 -25.96 20.39 -11.53
CA GLY A 12 -26.62 19.29 -12.23
C GLY A 12 -25.79 18.01 -12.22
N LEU A 13 -24.47 18.12 -12.43
CA LEU A 13 -23.54 17.00 -12.34
C LEU A 13 -23.45 16.44 -10.92
N ALA A 14 -23.41 17.30 -9.92
CA ALA A 14 -23.39 16.87 -8.51
C ALA A 14 -24.68 16.14 -8.11
N LEU A 15 -25.84 16.66 -8.52
CA LEU A 15 -27.13 16.03 -8.26
C LEU A 15 -27.31 14.73 -9.05
N GLY A 16 -26.89 14.70 -10.29
CA GLY A 16 -26.91 13.49 -11.13
C GLY A 16 -26.03 12.38 -10.56
N TRP A 17 -24.90 12.74 -10.01
CA TRP A 17 -23.97 11.80 -9.40
C TRP A 17 -24.50 11.25 -8.07
N ILE A 18 -25.13 12.08 -7.25
CA ILE A 18 -25.77 11.68 -5.99
C ILE A 18 -26.91 10.69 -6.23
N VAL A 19 -27.71 10.92 -7.26
CA VAL A 19 -28.85 10.05 -7.60
C VAL A 19 -28.37 8.71 -8.20
N GLY A 20 -27.26 8.74 -8.96
CA GLY A 20 -26.70 7.55 -9.60
C GLY A 20 -25.80 6.70 -8.72
N ASN A 21 -25.33 7.21 -7.60
CA ASN A 21 -24.39 6.53 -6.73
C ASN A 21 -24.79 6.63 -5.25
N PRO A 22 -25.52 5.64 -4.73
CA PRO A 22 -25.97 5.65 -3.34
C PRO A 22 -24.84 5.71 -2.31
N ALA A 23 -23.63 5.30 -2.67
CA ALA A 23 -22.47 5.38 -1.79
C ALA A 23 -22.06 6.83 -1.47
N VAL A 24 -22.34 7.78 -2.36
CA VAL A 24 -22.05 9.21 -2.15
C VAL A 24 -23.06 9.87 -1.20
N ALA A 25 -24.29 9.33 -1.14
CA ALA A 25 -25.31 9.82 -0.22
C ALA A 25 -25.02 9.47 1.25
N LEU A 26 -24.04 8.60 1.52
CA LEU A 26 -23.72 8.09 2.86
C LEU A 26 -22.68 8.92 3.62
N GLY A 27 -22.08 9.95 3.01
CA GLY A 27 -21.14 10.83 3.70
C GLY A 27 -20.20 11.61 2.77
N PRO A 28 -19.44 12.56 3.30
CA PRO A 28 -18.41 13.26 2.54
C PRO A 28 -17.33 12.26 2.07
N ALA A 29 -16.72 12.54 0.92
CA ALA A 29 -15.57 11.78 0.46
C ALA A 29 -14.47 11.80 1.53
N PRO A 30 -13.76 10.68 1.76
CA PRO A 30 -12.68 10.65 2.74
C PRO A 30 -11.61 11.69 2.35
N ASP A 31 -11.15 12.42 3.35
CA ASP A 31 -10.09 13.40 3.17
C ASP A 31 -8.75 12.67 2.97
N PRO A 32 -8.07 12.84 1.81
CA PRO A 32 -6.79 12.18 1.56
C PRO A 32 -5.72 12.49 2.61
N GLN A 33 -5.78 13.67 3.20
CA GLN A 33 -4.85 14.06 4.27
C GLN A 33 -5.15 13.32 5.57
N ALA A 34 -6.43 13.15 5.90
CA ALA A 34 -6.84 12.38 7.07
C ALA A 34 -6.45 10.89 6.93
N GLU A 35 -6.61 10.30 5.75
CA GLU A 35 -6.19 8.93 5.47
C GLU A 35 -4.66 8.78 5.58
N ALA A 36 -3.89 9.73 5.04
CA ALA A 36 -2.45 9.73 5.15
C ALA A 36 -1.98 9.80 6.61
N GLN A 37 -2.60 10.63 7.43
CA GLN A 37 -2.31 10.75 8.85
C GLN A 37 -2.63 9.45 9.61
N VAL A 38 -3.76 8.83 9.32
CA VAL A 38 -4.15 7.53 9.91
C VAL A 38 -3.13 6.45 9.54
N ASN A 39 -2.66 6.44 8.30
CA ASN A 39 -1.65 5.48 7.88
C ASN A 39 -0.30 5.69 8.56
N VAL A 40 0.12 6.93 8.75
CA VAL A 40 1.35 7.25 9.51
C VAL A 40 1.22 6.75 10.96
N ALA A 41 0.12 7.04 11.63
CA ALA A 41 -0.11 6.60 13.00
C ALA A 41 -0.13 5.06 13.12
N ARG A 42 -0.69 4.36 12.13
CA ARG A 42 -0.66 2.89 12.07
C ARG A 42 0.75 2.34 11.89
N VAL A 43 1.54 2.94 11.00
CA VAL A 43 2.94 2.56 10.80
C VAL A 43 3.75 2.74 12.08
N GLU A 44 3.57 3.84 12.79
CA GLU A 44 4.22 4.09 14.07
C GLU A 44 3.82 3.06 15.13
N GLY A 45 2.53 2.78 15.25
CA GLY A 45 1.99 1.78 16.17
C GLY A 45 2.54 0.38 15.91
N LEU A 46 2.56 -0.06 14.65
CA LEU A 46 3.12 -1.35 14.26
C LEU A 46 4.63 -1.41 14.47
N THR A 47 5.34 -0.34 14.18
CA THR A 47 6.78 -0.25 14.42
C THR A 47 7.09 -0.36 15.91
N GLN A 48 6.33 0.30 16.75
CA GLN A 48 6.47 0.20 18.20
C GLN A 48 6.13 -1.21 18.71
N HIS A 49 5.08 -1.82 18.19
CA HIS A 49 4.72 -3.20 18.50
C HIS A 49 5.87 -4.17 18.17
N LEU A 50 6.45 -4.04 16.97
CA LEU A 50 7.56 -4.89 16.53
C LEU A 50 8.87 -4.68 17.30
N ARG A 51 9.06 -3.53 17.95
CA ARG A 51 10.18 -3.34 18.89
C ARG A 51 10.02 -4.21 20.12
N ASN A 52 8.78 -4.39 20.59
CA ASN A 52 8.46 -5.22 21.75
C ASN A 52 8.35 -6.72 21.38
N TYR A 53 7.85 -6.99 20.18
CA TYR A 53 7.61 -8.34 19.64
C TYR A 53 8.31 -8.52 18.29
N PRO A 54 9.64 -8.65 18.27
CA PRO A 54 10.43 -8.60 17.03
C PRO A 54 10.30 -9.84 16.13
N ARG A 55 9.49 -10.81 16.52
CA ARG A 55 9.23 -12.04 15.76
C ARG A 55 7.77 -12.20 15.34
N ASP A 56 6.97 -11.15 15.49
CA ASP A 56 5.57 -11.14 15.11
C ASP A 56 5.44 -10.97 13.58
N VAL A 57 5.33 -12.11 12.90
CA VAL A 57 5.28 -12.18 11.43
C VAL A 57 4.01 -11.54 10.89
N ASP A 58 2.88 -11.67 11.59
CA ASP A 58 1.60 -11.09 11.16
C ASP A 58 1.67 -9.57 11.14
N GLU A 59 2.27 -8.98 12.17
CA GLU A 59 2.42 -7.52 12.23
C GLU A 59 3.50 -7.00 11.26
N MET A 60 4.51 -7.78 10.94
CA MET A 60 5.46 -7.45 9.86
C MET A 60 4.76 -7.43 8.50
N GLU A 61 3.87 -8.37 8.24
CA GLU A 61 3.08 -8.43 7.01
C GLU A 61 2.12 -7.23 6.91
N HIS A 62 1.45 -6.87 8.02
CA HIS A 62 0.61 -5.67 8.09
C HIS A 62 1.41 -4.38 7.84
N LEU A 63 2.57 -4.23 8.45
CA LEU A 63 3.43 -3.07 8.25
C LEU A 63 3.88 -2.94 6.79
N ALA A 64 4.27 -4.05 6.18
CA ALA A 64 4.62 -4.07 4.76
C ALA A 64 3.44 -3.70 3.86
N ALA A 65 2.25 -4.21 4.16
CA ALA A 65 1.03 -3.88 3.42
C ALA A 65 0.70 -2.39 3.49
N LEU A 66 0.87 -1.75 4.64
CA LEU A 66 0.69 -0.30 4.80
C LEU A 66 1.71 0.50 3.98
N TYR A 67 2.98 0.11 3.99
CA TYR A 67 3.98 0.75 3.15
C TYR A 67 3.64 0.62 1.66
N MET A 68 3.23 -0.56 1.22
CA MET A 68 2.85 -0.80 -0.17
C MET A 68 1.60 0.01 -0.57
N ALA A 69 0.61 0.12 0.30
CA ALA A 69 -0.58 0.93 0.09
C ALA A 69 -0.25 2.42 -0.07
N ASN A 70 0.78 2.90 0.61
CA ASN A 70 1.30 4.27 0.48
C ASN A 70 2.27 4.45 -0.70
N GLY A 71 2.50 3.43 -1.51
CA GLY A 71 3.46 3.48 -2.61
C GLY A 71 4.93 3.38 -2.20
N SER A 72 5.23 3.13 -0.93
CA SER A 72 6.59 3.00 -0.38
C SER A 72 7.06 1.54 -0.45
N TYR A 73 7.20 1.02 -1.64
CA TYR A 73 7.57 -0.38 -1.88
C TYR A 73 8.98 -0.72 -1.38
N ASP A 74 9.89 0.22 -1.42
CA ASP A 74 11.24 0.11 -0.88
C ASP A 74 11.22 -0.10 0.65
N ALA A 75 10.41 0.67 1.36
CA ALA A 75 10.24 0.54 2.81
C ALA A 75 9.59 -0.80 3.21
N ALA A 76 8.73 -1.37 2.36
CA ALA A 76 8.10 -2.66 2.59
C ALA A 76 9.07 -3.85 2.55
N LEU A 77 10.19 -3.73 1.84
CA LEU A 77 11.17 -4.82 1.67
C LEU A 77 11.79 -5.27 3.00
N GLY A 78 12.09 -4.35 3.92
CA GLY A 78 12.68 -4.67 5.22
C GLY A 78 11.80 -5.61 6.05
N PRO A 79 10.56 -5.23 6.39
CA PRO A 79 9.63 -6.09 7.11
C PRO A 79 9.34 -7.42 6.41
N LEU A 80 9.17 -7.42 5.08
CA LEU A 80 8.93 -8.63 4.30
C LEU A 80 10.12 -9.60 4.33
N ALA A 81 11.33 -9.09 4.15
CA ALA A 81 12.55 -9.89 4.22
C ALA A 81 12.68 -10.59 5.58
N ARG A 82 12.46 -9.85 6.66
CA ARG A 82 12.51 -10.42 8.00
C ARG A 82 11.40 -11.43 8.24
N ALA A 83 10.19 -11.14 7.81
CA ALA A 83 9.05 -12.05 7.93
C ALA A 83 9.29 -13.38 7.20
N VAL A 84 9.82 -13.34 5.99
CA VAL A 84 10.18 -14.53 5.20
C VAL A 84 11.28 -15.36 5.89
N GLN A 85 12.25 -14.73 6.54
CA GLN A 85 13.28 -15.44 7.31
C GLN A 85 12.68 -16.19 8.51
N LEU A 86 11.64 -15.62 9.14
CA LEU A 86 10.96 -16.23 10.29
C LEU A 86 9.95 -17.30 9.89
N ASP A 87 9.23 -17.08 8.79
CA ASP A 87 8.22 -18.01 8.26
C ASP A 87 8.35 -18.15 6.72
N PRO A 88 9.31 -18.96 6.25
CA PRO A 88 9.58 -19.12 4.82
C PRO A 88 8.48 -19.87 4.06
N HIS A 89 7.55 -20.53 4.76
CA HIS A 89 6.48 -21.32 4.14
C HIS A 89 5.20 -20.50 3.88
N ARG A 90 5.12 -19.27 4.39
CA ARG A 90 3.96 -18.40 4.21
C ARG A 90 3.97 -17.78 2.81
N ARG A 91 3.06 -18.27 1.96
CA ARG A 91 2.96 -17.84 0.55
C ARG A 91 2.62 -16.37 0.38
N SER A 92 1.81 -15.79 1.28
CA SER A 92 1.43 -14.38 1.24
C SER A 92 2.63 -13.44 1.31
N LEU A 93 3.64 -13.78 2.11
CA LEU A 93 4.87 -13.00 2.22
C LEU A 93 5.67 -12.98 0.92
N TRP A 94 5.79 -14.12 0.25
CA TRP A 94 6.47 -14.20 -1.04
C TRP A 94 5.72 -13.43 -2.13
N ALA A 95 4.38 -13.52 -2.15
CA ALA A 95 3.55 -12.77 -3.08
C ALA A 95 3.69 -11.25 -2.87
N ALA A 96 3.69 -10.80 -1.62
CA ALA A 96 3.90 -9.40 -1.27
C ALA A 96 5.31 -8.92 -1.68
N LEU A 97 6.32 -9.73 -1.44
CA LEU A 97 7.71 -9.45 -1.82
C LEU A 97 7.86 -9.32 -3.34
N ASP A 98 7.30 -10.26 -4.09
CA ASP A 98 7.31 -10.22 -5.56
C ASP A 98 6.58 -8.96 -6.08
N THR A 99 5.47 -8.59 -5.46
CA THR A 99 4.72 -7.37 -5.81
C THR A 99 5.56 -6.12 -5.57
N ALA A 100 6.19 -5.99 -4.41
CA ALA A 100 7.06 -4.87 -4.08
C ALA A 100 8.24 -4.75 -5.06
N LEU A 101 8.90 -5.86 -5.36
CA LEU A 101 10.02 -5.91 -6.30
C LEU A 101 9.61 -5.54 -7.72
N ARG A 102 8.44 -5.99 -8.19
CA ARG A 102 7.91 -5.62 -9.51
C ARG A 102 7.63 -4.12 -9.62
N HIS A 103 7.05 -3.52 -8.58
CA HIS A 103 6.82 -2.08 -8.57
C HIS A 103 8.12 -1.28 -8.57
N LEU A 104 9.10 -1.68 -7.80
CA LEU A 104 10.42 -1.05 -7.78
C LEU A 104 11.15 -1.22 -9.11
N GLY A 105 11.04 -2.37 -9.72
CA GLY A 105 11.69 -2.66 -10.97
C GLY A 105 11.09 -1.96 -12.18
N ARG A 106 9.76 -1.82 -12.25
CA ARG A 106 9.10 -1.02 -13.28
C ARG A 106 9.57 0.42 -13.30
N GLN A 107 10.08 0.91 -12.20
CA GLN A 107 10.64 2.25 -12.12
C GLN A 107 12.10 2.34 -12.58
N ARG A 108 12.84 1.23 -12.60
CA ARG A 108 14.31 1.25 -12.77
C ARG A 108 14.89 0.18 -13.69
N MET A 109 14.16 -0.88 -14.06
CA MET A 109 14.70 -2.08 -14.70
C MET A 109 13.77 -2.67 -15.76
N SER A 110 14.34 -3.45 -16.68
CA SER A 110 13.58 -4.32 -17.59
C SER A 110 12.95 -5.50 -16.84
N ASP A 111 11.87 -6.07 -17.39
CA ASP A 111 11.15 -7.18 -16.76
C ASP A 111 12.05 -8.42 -16.53
N GLU A 112 13.06 -8.63 -17.38
CA GLU A 112 14.02 -9.73 -17.25
C GLU A 112 14.97 -9.57 -16.06
N GLU A 113 15.49 -8.36 -15.85
CA GLU A 113 16.36 -8.05 -14.71
C GLU A 113 15.62 -8.16 -13.38
N LEU A 114 14.33 -7.85 -13.40
CA LEU A 114 13.45 -7.99 -12.24
C LEU A 114 13.29 -9.43 -11.77
N VAL A 115 13.05 -10.34 -12.72
CA VAL A 115 12.90 -11.77 -12.41
C VAL A 115 14.21 -12.32 -11.85
N LEU A 116 15.35 -11.97 -12.43
CA LEU A 116 16.66 -12.39 -11.94
C LEU A 116 16.94 -11.88 -10.53
N ARG A 117 16.67 -10.60 -10.26
CA ARG A 117 16.86 -10.04 -8.91
C ARG A 117 15.91 -10.62 -7.87
N ALA A 118 14.66 -10.87 -8.24
CA ALA A 118 13.71 -11.52 -7.35
C ALA A 118 14.18 -12.93 -6.97
N VAL A 119 14.71 -13.68 -7.92
CA VAL A 119 15.27 -15.01 -7.67
C VAL A 119 16.52 -14.95 -6.79
N GLU A 120 17.44 -14.02 -7.05
CA GLU A 120 18.65 -13.84 -6.23
C GLU A 120 18.31 -13.39 -4.81
N PHE A 121 17.38 -12.44 -4.66
CA PHE A 121 16.91 -11.96 -3.36
C PHE A 121 16.27 -13.09 -2.57
N ARG A 122 15.44 -13.90 -3.22
CA ARG A 122 14.84 -15.10 -2.62
C ARG A 122 15.88 -16.10 -2.17
N LYS A 123 16.91 -16.37 -2.97
CA LYS A 123 18.03 -17.25 -2.59
C LYS A 123 18.82 -16.71 -1.41
N ALA A 124 19.06 -15.40 -1.36
CA ALA A 124 19.79 -14.78 -0.25
C ALA A 124 19.01 -14.84 1.08
N LEU A 125 17.67 -14.80 1.04
CA LEU A 125 16.82 -14.87 2.22
C LEU A 125 16.69 -16.29 2.81
N ILE A 126 16.84 -17.32 1.98
CA ILE A 126 16.69 -18.73 2.39
C ILE A 126 18.00 -19.32 2.94
N ARG A 127 19.10 -18.64 2.77
CA ARG A 127 20.37 -19.04 3.39
C ARG A 127 20.32 -18.83 4.89
#